data_ae26ca9de5b081dd4c5e0f5a78c8635f
#
_entry.id   ae26ca9de5b081dd4c5e0f5a78c8635f
#
_cell.length_a   1.000
_cell.length_b   1.000
_cell.length_c   1.000
_cell.angle_alpha   90.00
_cell.angle_beta   90.00
_cell.angle_gamma   90.00
#
_symmetry.space_group_name_H-M   'P 1'
#
loop_
_entity.id
_entity.type
_entity.pdbx_description
1 polymer ?
#
loop_
_entity_poly.entity_id
_entity_poly.type
_entity_poly.pdbx_seq_one_letter_code
_entity_poly.pdbx_strand_id
1 'polypeptide(L)'
;MLPILCFFIVQKAKDSTGDPTAMNIDLQRFRETPLVGEPFQYLIVPQFVKPTACAPINTDFPKIAQHGSFPVGEQKYGAAFGELLDELRGPEMRKAFEEKFGIDLTGRPTMITVRGRCSPKDGRIHNDSETKIITVLIYMNPKWEEPGGRLRLLRSADNLDDVIVEVPPVEGTLLAFLRSDNSFHGHKSFSGERRVIQLNWVTSQSVVDRETKRHHFSAWTKKLAGAFRS
;
A
#
# COMPACT_ATOMS: atom_id res chain seq x y z
N MET A 1 20.23 58.24 -14.36
CA MET A 1 20.96 56.97 -14.30
C MET A 1 20.67 56.35 -12.96
N LEU A 2 19.67 55.45 -12.88
CA LEU A 2 19.37 54.65 -11.68
C LEU A 2 19.96 53.25 -11.87
N PRO A 3 20.60 52.65 -10.87
CA PRO A 3 21.08 51.27 -10.95
C PRO A 3 19.96 50.26 -10.66
N ILE A 4 19.87 49.28 -11.55
CA ILE A 4 18.98 48.11 -11.43
C ILE A 4 19.48 47.21 -10.31
N LEU A 5 18.65 47.03 -9.28
CA LEU A 5 18.93 46.12 -8.20
C LEU A 5 18.48 44.71 -8.59
N CYS A 6 19.42 43.80 -8.92
CA CYS A 6 19.17 42.42 -9.14
C CYS A 6 18.87 41.71 -7.80
N PHE A 7 17.62 41.31 -7.60
CA PHE A 7 17.25 40.38 -6.52
C PHE A 7 17.62 38.97 -6.94
N PHE A 8 18.68 38.43 -6.33
CA PHE A 8 18.97 37.00 -6.34
C PHE A 8 18.03 36.32 -5.34
N ILE A 9 17.02 35.59 -5.85
CA ILE A 9 16.24 34.66 -5.06
C ILE A 9 17.12 33.41 -4.88
N VAL A 10 17.73 33.29 -3.71
CA VAL A 10 18.39 32.05 -3.28
C VAL A 10 17.30 31.05 -2.91
N GLN A 11 17.02 30.15 -3.82
CA GLN A 11 16.17 28.99 -3.57
C GLN A 11 16.95 28.03 -2.65
N LYS A 12 16.61 28.07 -1.35
CA LYS A 12 17.19 27.19 -0.34
C LYS A 12 16.72 25.76 -0.64
N ALA A 13 17.62 24.95 -1.22
CA ALA A 13 17.41 23.51 -1.29
C ALA A 13 17.23 23.00 0.15
N LYS A 14 16.08 22.38 0.42
CA LYS A 14 15.83 21.68 1.66
C LYS A 14 16.68 20.40 1.63
N ASP A 15 17.84 20.44 2.29
CA ASP A 15 18.60 19.24 2.64
C ASP A 15 17.70 18.36 3.53
N SER A 16 17.15 17.31 2.94
CA SER A 16 16.33 16.32 3.66
C SER A 16 17.23 15.21 4.20
N THR A 17 18.20 15.55 5.05
CA THR A 17 18.75 14.58 6.00
C THR A 17 17.83 14.54 7.22
N GLY A 18 16.62 14.01 7.04
CA GLY A 18 15.69 13.77 8.13
C GLY A 18 16.29 12.74 9.08
N ASP A 19 16.25 13.06 10.38
CA ASP A 19 16.58 12.14 11.45
C ASP A 19 15.81 10.83 11.25
N PRO A 20 16.48 9.65 11.07
CA PRO A 20 15.79 8.36 10.91
C PRO A 20 14.85 8.02 12.07
N THR A 21 14.99 8.69 13.22
CA THR A 21 14.08 8.53 14.36
C THR A 21 12.74 9.23 14.15
N ALA A 22 12.64 10.21 13.24
CA ALA A 22 11.44 10.99 12.98
C ALA A 22 10.43 10.29 12.03
N MET A 23 10.85 9.25 11.28
CA MET A 23 9.96 8.56 10.35
C MET A 23 8.88 7.75 11.07
N ASN A 24 7.68 7.70 10.48
CA ASN A 24 6.56 6.87 10.92
C ASN A 24 6.80 5.37 10.66
N ILE A 25 7.63 5.03 9.65
CA ILE A 25 7.99 3.67 9.28
C ILE A 25 9.33 3.23 9.86
N ASP A 26 9.48 1.94 10.12
CA ASP A 26 10.70 1.32 10.66
C ASP A 26 11.44 0.56 9.54
N LEU A 27 12.26 1.29 8.79
CA LEU A 27 13.07 0.70 7.71
C LEU A 27 14.21 -0.18 8.23
N GLN A 28 14.68 0.02 9.48
CA GLN A 28 15.67 -0.86 10.08
C GLN A 28 15.04 -2.23 10.32
N ARG A 29 13.89 -2.32 10.97
CA ARG A 29 13.13 -3.56 11.16
C ARG A 29 12.84 -4.24 9.83
N PHE A 30 12.49 -3.49 8.79
CA PHE A 30 12.28 -4.03 7.45
C PHE A 30 13.57 -4.69 6.90
N ARG A 31 14.73 -4.03 7.04
CA ARG A 31 16.01 -4.58 6.57
C ARG A 31 16.44 -5.81 7.36
N GLU A 32 16.18 -5.85 8.65
CA GLU A 32 16.50 -6.98 9.54
C GLU A 32 15.58 -8.19 9.36
N THR A 33 14.32 -7.97 8.91
CA THR A 33 13.38 -9.06 8.69
C THR A 33 13.84 -9.96 7.53
N PRO A 34 13.98 -11.28 7.72
CA PRO A 34 14.39 -12.19 6.66
C PRO A 34 13.40 -12.21 5.49
N LEU A 35 13.93 -12.24 4.26
CA LEU A 35 13.15 -12.52 3.06
C LEU A 35 12.97 -14.04 2.93
N VAL A 36 11.73 -14.49 2.79
CA VAL A 36 11.42 -15.87 2.44
C VAL A 36 11.49 -16.01 0.92
N GLY A 37 12.26 -17.00 0.42
CA GLY A 37 12.49 -17.18 -1.02
C GLY A 37 11.50 -18.13 -1.72
N GLU A 38 10.97 -19.11 -0.98
CA GLU A 38 10.16 -20.18 -1.54
C GLU A 38 8.72 -20.19 -0.99
N PRO A 39 7.71 -20.46 -1.82
CA PRO A 39 7.75 -20.76 -3.27
C PRO A 39 7.85 -19.49 -4.13
N PHE A 40 7.84 -18.31 -3.55
CA PHE A 40 8.11 -17.01 -4.14
C PHE A 40 8.60 -16.05 -3.06
N GLN A 41 9.22 -14.95 -3.45
CA GLN A 41 9.79 -14.01 -2.48
C GLN A 41 8.72 -13.20 -1.76
N TYR A 42 8.72 -13.25 -0.43
CA TYR A 42 7.85 -12.43 0.43
C TYR A 42 8.49 -12.17 1.79
N LEU A 43 8.01 -11.14 2.48
CA LEU A 43 8.30 -10.90 3.89
C LEU A 43 7.09 -10.30 4.61
N ILE A 44 7.04 -10.52 5.92
CA ILE A 44 6.03 -9.93 6.81
C ILE A 44 6.78 -9.17 7.90
N VAL A 45 6.47 -7.90 8.06
CA VAL A 45 7.14 -7.01 9.03
C VAL A 45 6.11 -6.48 10.01
N PRO A 46 5.94 -7.10 11.18
CA PRO A 46 5.11 -6.53 12.24
C PRO A 46 5.68 -5.19 12.72
N GLN A 47 4.81 -4.25 13.04
CA GLN A 47 5.20 -2.91 13.51
C GLN A 47 6.11 -2.15 12.51
N PHE A 48 5.95 -2.40 11.22
CA PHE A 48 6.61 -1.61 10.17
C PHE A 48 6.19 -0.13 10.24
N VAL A 49 4.90 0.16 10.44
CA VAL A 49 4.48 1.46 10.95
C VAL A 49 4.67 1.42 12.46
N LYS A 50 5.46 2.36 12.98
CA LYS A 50 5.79 2.41 14.41
C LYS A 50 4.52 2.51 15.26
N PRO A 51 4.43 1.82 16.40
CA PRO A 51 3.24 1.87 17.26
C PRO A 51 2.81 3.28 17.66
N THR A 52 3.78 4.18 17.87
CA THR A 52 3.54 5.59 18.22
C THR A 52 2.89 6.38 17.09
N ALA A 53 3.05 5.96 15.84
CA ALA A 53 2.48 6.59 14.65
C ALA A 53 1.09 6.03 14.28
N CYS A 54 0.72 4.83 14.74
CA CYS A 54 -0.52 4.16 14.33
C CYS A 54 -1.77 4.97 14.68
N ALA A 55 -1.88 5.50 15.89
CA ALA A 55 -3.09 6.20 16.33
C ALA A 55 -3.35 7.51 15.56
N PRO A 56 -2.38 8.44 15.37
CA PRO A 56 -2.61 9.62 14.53
C PRO A 56 -2.90 9.27 13.07
N ILE A 57 -2.20 8.29 12.48
CA ILE A 57 -2.45 7.84 11.11
C ILE A 57 -3.86 7.26 10.96
N ASN A 58 -4.33 6.46 11.93
CA ASN A 58 -5.68 5.91 11.92
C ASN A 58 -6.76 6.98 12.07
N THR A 59 -6.50 8.04 12.82
CA THR A 59 -7.38 9.20 12.94
C THR A 59 -7.54 9.92 11.60
N ASP A 60 -6.44 10.04 10.87
CA ASP A 60 -6.32 10.73 9.60
C ASP A 60 -6.59 9.83 8.38
N PHE A 61 -6.84 8.54 8.61
CA PHE A 61 -7.15 7.58 7.54
C PHE A 61 -8.39 7.98 6.75
N PRO A 62 -8.43 7.83 5.42
CA PRO A 62 -9.59 8.19 4.61
C PRO A 62 -10.87 7.51 5.07
N LYS A 63 -11.97 8.28 5.17
CA LYS A 63 -13.29 7.76 5.51
C LYS A 63 -13.92 7.05 4.31
N ILE A 64 -13.70 5.76 4.17
CA ILE A 64 -14.18 4.93 3.06
C ILE A 64 -15.35 4.06 3.54
N ALA A 65 -16.57 4.48 3.22
CA ALA A 65 -17.78 3.74 3.56
C ALA A 65 -18.08 2.59 2.57
N GLN A 66 -17.56 2.70 1.34
CA GLN A 66 -17.79 1.74 0.27
C GLN A 66 -16.76 0.60 0.31
N HIS A 67 -17.17 -0.60 -0.16
CA HIS A 67 -16.24 -1.70 -0.37
C HIS A 67 -15.47 -1.53 -1.70
N GLY A 68 -14.25 -2.05 -1.75
CA GLY A 68 -13.33 -1.93 -2.89
C GLY A 68 -12.06 -1.19 -2.53
N SER A 69 -11.17 -1.04 -3.52
CA SER A 69 -9.92 -0.29 -3.42
C SER A 69 -10.05 1.00 -4.21
N PHE A 70 -9.56 2.10 -3.65
CA PHE A 70 -9.68 3.44 -4.21
C PHE A 70 -8.30 4.09 -4.34
N PRO A 71 -7.99 4.76 -5.47
CA PRO A 71 -6.77 5.54 -5.59
C PRO A 71 -6.67 6.57 -4.46
N VAL A 72 -5.53 6.61 -3.79
CA VAL A 72 -5.35 7.49 -2.63
C VAL A 72 -5.44 8.97 -2.98
N GLY A 73 -5.04 9.35 -4.20
CA GLY A 73 -5.15 10.74 -4.68
C GLY A 73 -6.58 11.26 -4.84
N GLU A 74 -7.59 10.38 -4.81
CA GLU A 74 -9.01 10.75 -4.86
C GLU A 74 -9.65 10.84 -3.48
N GLN A 75 -8.89 10.54 -2.42
CA GLN A 75 -9.42 10.46 -1.07
C GLN A 75 -9.03 11.70 -0.26
N LYS A 76 -9.90 12.08 0.68
CA LYS A 76 -9.58 13.09 1.70
C LYS A 76 -9.00 12.39 2.92
N TYR A 77 -7.84 12.83 3.37
CA TYR A 77 -7.15 12.33 4.54
C TYR A 77 -6.46 13.47 5.30
N GLY A 78 -6.04 13.22 6.53
CA GLY A 78 -5.35 14.22 7.35
C GLY A 78 -3.83 14.18 7.21
N ALA A 79 -3.14 15.05 7.96
CA ALA A 79 -1.70 15.29 7.82
C ALA A 79 -0.84 14.06 8.13
N ALA A 80 -1.11 13.36 9.25
CA ALA A 80 -0.31 12.20 9.65
C ALA A 80 -0.40 11.05 8.62
N PHE A 81 -1.55 10.86 7.98
CA PHE A 81 -1.68 9.91 6.89
C PHE A 81 -0.92 10.38 5.63
N GLY A 82 -0.93 11.69 5.35
CA GLY A 82 -0.16 12.29 4.25
C GLY A 82 1.34 12.09 4.41
N GLU A 83 1.88 12.33 5.60
CA GLU A 83 3.28 12.11 5.94
C GLU A 83 3.69 10.64 5.73
N LEU A 84 2.87 9.68 6.16
CA LEU A 84 3.09 8.27 5.86
C LEU A 84 3.15 7.99 4.35
N LEU A 85 2.25 8.58 3.55
CA LEU A 85 2.28 8.41 2.10
C LEU A 85 3.55 8.97 1.45
N ASP A 86 4.06 10.08 1.95
CA ASP A 86 5.31 10.69 1.47
C ASP A 86 6.51 9.79 1.79
N GLU A 87 6.57 9.22 2.99
CA GLU A 87 7.59 8.22 3.36
C GLU A 87 7.51 6.97 2.47
N LEU A 88 6.31 6.45 2.21
CA LEU A 88 6.10 5.27 1.37
C LEU A 88 6.51 5.49 -0.10
N ARG A 89 6.46 6.74 -0.59
CA ARG A 89 6.93 7.13 -1.93
C ARG A 89 8.39 7.57 -1.94
N GLY A 90 8.98 7.73 -0.77
CA GLY A 90 10.32 8.29 -0.60
C GLY A 90 11.45 7.40 -1.16
N PRO A 91 12.61 8.00 -1.43
CA PRO A 91 13.76 7.28 -1.96
C PRO A 91 14.30 6.21 -0.99
N GLU A 92 14.19 6.43 0.32
CA GLU A 92 14.64 5.48 1.34
C GLU A 92 13.82 4.19 1.33
N MET A 93 12.48 4.31 1.15
CA MET A 93 11.59 3.16 0.97
C MET A 93 11.98 2.38 -0.29
N ARG A 94 12.15 3.05 -1.42
CA ARG A 94 12.58 2.43 -2.68
C ARG A 94 13.90 1.68 -2.50
N LYS A 95 14.93 2.34 -1.97
CA LYS A 95 16.25 1.75 -1.74
C LYS A 95 16.19 0.51 -0.85
N ALA A 96 15.41 0.56 0.25
CA ALA A 96 15.24 -0.59 1.13
C ALA A 96 14.62 -1.79 0.40
N PHE A 97 13.68 -1.56 -0.50
CA PHE A 97 13.05 -2.61 -1.30
C PHE A 97 13.98 -3.15 -2.40
N GLU A 98 14.74 -2.29 -3.07
CA GLU A 98 15.78 -2.69 -4.04
C GLU A 98 16.80 -3.63 -3.38
N GLU A 99 17.31 -3.24 -2.21
CA GLU A 99 18.27 -4.04 -1.42
C GLU A 99 17.65 -5.38 -0.97
N LYS A 100 16.40 -5.35 -0.49
CA LYS A 100 15.72 -6.55 0.06
C LYS A 100 15.39 -7.59 -0.99
N PHE A 101 14.87 -7.17 -2.14
CA PHE A 101 14.41 -8.07 -3.20
C PHE A 101 15.44 -8.30 -4.31
N GLY A 102 16.58 -7.58 -4.29
CA GLY A 102 17.64 -7.72 -5.29
C GLY A 102 17.23 -7.25 -6.68
N ILE A 103 16.38 -6.24 -6.79
CA ILE A 103 15.83 -5.73 -8.06
C ILE A 103 16.01 -4.23 -8.19
N ASP A 104 16.05 -3.72 -9.43
CA ASP A 104 16.10 -2.30 -9.74
C ASP A 104 14.69 -1.71 -9.88
N LEU A 105 14.36 -0.76 -9.01
CA LEU A 105 13.12 0.01 -9.03
C LEU A 105 13.32 1.45 -9.52
N THR A 106 14.51 1.79 -10.02
CA THR A 106 14.82 3.13 -10.54
C THR A 106 13.87 3.48 -11.68
N GLY A 107 13.20 4.62 -11.56
CA GLY A 107 12.20 5.07 -12.54
C GLY A 107 10.91 4.26 -12.59
N ARG A 108 10.75 3.24 -11.74
CA ARG A 108 9.50 2.49 -11.66
C ARG A 108 8.46 3.30 -10.88
N PRO A 109 7.30 3.59 -11.46
CA PRO A 109 6.26 4.34 -10.77
C PRO A 109 5.59 3.51 -9.68
N THR A 110 5.05 4.21 -8.69
CA THR A 110 4.24 3.61 -7.63
C THR A 110 2.77 3.92 -7.82
N MET A 111 1.92 2.96 -7.51
CA MET A 111 0.47 3.14 -7.43
C MET A 111 0.02 2.83 -5.99
N ILE A 112 -0.65 3.78 -5.34
CA ILE A 112 -1.18 3.60 -4.00
C ILE A 112 -2.70 3.65 -4.03
N THR A 113 -3.30 2.60 -3.48
CA THR A 113 -4.74 2.51 -3.24
C THR A 113 -5.02 2.25 -1.77
N VAL A 114 -6.20 2.63 -1.32
CA VAL A 114 -6.68 2.42 0.05
C VAL A 114 -8.00 1.67 0.04
N ARG A 115 -8.18 0.82 1.03
CA ARG A 115 -9.42 0.10 1.31
C ARG A 115 -9.85 0.38 2.73
N GLY A 116 -11.13 0.71 2.95
CA GLY A 116 -11.72 0.87 4.28
C GLY A 116 -12.64 -0.30 4.67
N ARG A 117 -13.26 -0.94 3.69
CA ARG A 117 -14.24 -2.02 3.93
C ARG A 117 -14.10 -3.15 2.91
N CYS A 118 -14.41 -4.35 3.37
CA CYS A 118 -14.58 -5.54 2.53
C CYS A 118 -16.06 -5.92 2.40
N SER A 119 -16.39 -6.58 1.30
CA SER A 119 -17.62 -7.30 1.06
C SER A 119 -17.40 -8.81 1.09
N PRO A 120 -18.46 -9.63 1.22
CA PRO A 120 -18.32 -11.09 1.20
C PRO A 120 -17.76 -11.66 -0.11
N LYS A 121 -17.78 -10.85 -1.18
CA LYS A 121 -17.25 -11.23 -2.51
C LYS A 121 -15.76 -10.98 -2.67
N ASP A 122 -15.16 -10.26 -1.72
CA ASP A 122 -13.71 -9.99 -1.72
C ASP A 122 -12.93 -11.22 -1.24
N GLY A 123 -11.64 -11.26 -1.56
CA GLY A 123 -10.73 -12.30 -1.08
C GLY A 123 -10.63 -13.55 -1.95
N ARG A 124 -11.17 -13.54 -3.16
CA ARG A 124 -10.96 -14.65 -4.11
C ARG A 124 -9.48 -14.86 -4.36
N ILE A 125 -9.08 -16.12 -4.56
CA ILE A 125 -7.72 -16.45 -4.96
C ILE A 125 -7.42 -15.79 -6.30
N HIS A 126 -6.28 -15.15 -6.38
CA HIS A 126 -5.77 -14.57 -7.61
C HIS A 126 -4.25 -14.42 -7.56
N ASN A 127 -3.67 -14.21 -8.72
CA ASN A 127 -2.33 -13.70 -8.87
C ASN A 127 -2.41 -12.25 -9.34
N ASP A 128 -1.44 -11.45 -8.97
CA ASP A 128 -1.36 -10.06 -9.45
C ASP A 128 -1.00 -10.00 -10.94
N SER A 129 -1.43 -8.93 -11.62
CA SER A 129 -1.12 -8.74 -13.04
C SER A 129 0.39 -8.62 -13.27
N GLU A 130 0.86 -9.02 -14.43
CA GLU A 130 2.27 -8.94 -14.87
C GLU A 130 2.84 -7.51 -14.88
N THR A 131 1.96 -6.52 -14.84
CA THR A 131 2.36 -5.11 -14.77
C THR A 131 2.74 -4.66 -13.37
N LYS A 132 2.50 -5.46 -12.33
CA LYS A 132 2.98 -5.22 -10.97
C LYS A 132 4.35 -5.90 -10.80
N ILE A 133 5.27 -5.24 -10.12
CA ILE A 133 6.58 -5.76 -9.78
C ILE A 133 6.58 -6.26 -8.34
N ILE A 134 6.24 -5.39 -7.40
CA ILE A 134 6.08 -5.72 -5.97
C ILE A 134 4.72 -5.25 -5.53
N THR A 135 4.04 -6.07 -4.74
CA THR A 135 2.85 -5.70 -3.98
C THR A 135 3.20 -5.56 -2.51
N VAL A 136 2.82 -4.43 -1.95
CA VAL A 136 2.96 -4.10 -0.52
C VAL A 136 1.59 -3.84 0.05
N LEU A 137 1.27 -4.48 1.17
CA LEU A 137 0.05 -4.25 1.95
C LEU A 137 0.46 -3.78 3.35
N ILE A 138 -0.07 -2.64 3.77
CA ILE A 138 0.11 -2.12 5.13
C ILE A 138 -1.26 -2.07 5.78
N TYR A 139 -1.40 -2.77 6.88
CA TYR A 139 -2.66 -2.88 7.60
C TYR A 139 -2.77 -1.82 8.69
N MET A 140 -3.99 -1.29 8.86
CA MET A 140 -4.27 -0.19 9.79
C MET A 140 -5.50 -0.46 10.67
N ASN A 141 -5.71 -1.73 11.08
CA ASN A 141 -6.80 -2.09 11.98
C ASN A 141 -6.24 -2.30 13.39
N PRO A 142 -6.71 -1.59 14.43
CA PRO A 142 -6.16 -1.64 15.78
C PRO A 142 -6.11 -3.06 16.37
N LYS A 143 -7.10 -3.89 16.03
CA LYS A 143 -7.16 -5.31 16.39
C LYS A 143 -7.83 -6.11 15.29
N TRP A 144 -7.63 -7.43 15.29
CA TRP A 144 -8.30 -8.34 14.37
C TRP A 144 -8.64 -9.65 15.04
N GLU A 145 -9.90 -9.82 15.41
CA GLU A 145 -10.43 -11.01 16.07
C GLU A 145 -11.19 -11.91 15.09
N GLU A 146 -11.54 -11.36 13.92
CA GLU A 146 -12.33 -12.05 12.92
C GLU A 146 -11.59 -13.23 12.28
N PRO A 147 -12.27 -14.36 12.02
CA PRO A 147 -11.66 -15.51 11.35
C PRO A 147 -11.43 -15.29 9.86
N GLY A 148 -12.22 -14.40 9.22
CA GLY A 148 -12.07 -14.01 7.82
C GLY A 148 -11.21 -12.77 7.61
N GLY A 149 -10.96 -12.39 6.36
CA GLY A 149 -10.26 -11.16 6.01
C GLY A 149 -8.75 -11.17 6.24
N ARG A 150 -8.17 -12.25 6.80
CA ARG A 150 -6.72 -12.46 6.94
C ARG A 150 -6.14 -12.87 5.60
N LEU A 151 -5.15 -12.14 5.10
CA LEU A 151 -4.56 -12.50 3.81
C LEU A 151 -3.75 -13.78 3.94
N ARG A 152 -3.95 -14.67 2.99
CA ARG A 152 -3.22 -15.91 2.84
C ARG A 152 -2.37 -15.85 1.58
N LEU A 153 -1.08 -16.16 1.70
CA LEU A 153 -0.24 -16.54 0.59
C LEU A 153 -0.41 -18.05 0.40
N LEU A 154 -0.55 -18.50 -0.84
CA LEU A 154 -1.03 -19.85 -1.17
C LEU A 154 -0.04 -20.59 -2.08
N ARG A 155 0.02 -21.92 -1.97
CA ARG A 155 0.77 -22.78 -2.89
C ARG A 155 0.01 -23.08 -4.17
N SER A 156 -1.33 -23.02 -4.12
CA SER A 156 -2.17 -23.37 -5.25
C SER A 156 -3.10 -22.22 -5.68
N ALA A 157 -3.54 -22.26 -6.94
CA ALA A 157 -4.41 -21.28 -7.55
C ALA A 157 -5.90 -21.48 -7.21
N ASP A 158 -6.29 -22.61 -6.64
CA ASP A 158 -7.68 -23.06 -6.51
C ASP A 158 -8.06 -23.49 -5.09
N ASN A 159 -7.08 -23.62 -4.17
CA ASN A 159 -7.32 -24.04 -2.80
C ASN A 159 -6.92 -22.95 -1.80
N LEU A 160 -7.90 -22.30 -1.20
CA LEU A 160 -7.67 -21.24 -0.20
C LEU A 160 -7.07 -21.79 1.12
N ASP A 161 -7.17 -23.06 1.39
CA ASP A 161 -6.66 -23.69 2.60
C ASP A 161 -5.26 -24.33 2.40
N ASP A 162 -4.69 -24.28 1.18
CA ASP A 162 -3.29 -24.64 0.92
C ASP A 162 -2.34 -23.46 1.22
N VAL A 163 -2.26 -23.14 2.50
CA VAL A 163 -1.68 -21.91 3.03
C VAL A 163 -0.16 -22.04 3.22
N ILE A 164 0.60 -21.08 2.67
CA ILE A 164 2.01 -20.85 3.04
C ILE A 164 2.07 -20.10 4.37
N VAL A 165 1.36 -18.98 4.43
CA VAL A 165 1.24 -18.12 5.62
C VAL A 165 -0.07 -17.35 5.61
N GLU A 166 -0.65 -17.13 6.78
CA GLU A 166 -1.82 -16.27 6.98
C GLU A 166 -1.41 -15.03 7.78
N VAL A 167 -1.75 -13.84 7.26
CA VAL A 167 -1.36 -12.55 7.85
C VAL A 167 -2.59 -11.87 8.43
N PRO A 168 -2.68 -11.72 9.76
CA PRO A 168 -3.74 -10.93 10.37
C PRO A 168 -3.55 -9.45 9.99
N PRO A 169 -4.62 -8.74 9.57
CA PRO A 169 -4.51 -7.36 9.11
C PRO A 169 -4.43 -6.34 10.26
N VAL A 170 -3.54 -6.57 11.22
CA VAL A 170 -3.33 -5.73 12.40
C VAL A 170 -2.48 -4.51 12.05
N GLU A 171 -2.79 -3.36 12.67
CA GLU A 171 -2.13 -2.08 12.40
C GLU A 171 -0.60 -2.16 12.52
N GLY A 172 0.04 -1.41 11.65
CA GLY A 172 1.49 -1.37 11.56
C GLY A 172 2.12 -2.56 10.84
N THR A 173 1.39 -3.63 10.56
CA THR A 173 1.94 -4.81 9.86
C THR A 173 2.05 -4.54 8.36
N LEU A 174 3.26 -4.76 7.81
CA LEU A 174 3.51 -4.80 6.39
C LEU A 174 3.63 -6.26 5.93
N LEU A 175 2.97 -6.57 4.80
CA LEU A 175 3.26 -7.73 3.97
C LEU A 175 3.75 -7.22 2.63
N ALA A 176 4.86 -7.75 2.12
CA ALA A 176 5.31 -7.49 0.75
C ALA A 176 5.68 -8.79 0.06
N PHE A 177 5.42 -8.86 -1.24
CA PHE A 177 5.84 -9.97 -2.09
C PHE A 177 6.19 -9.52 -3.51
N LEU A 178 7.17 -10.20 -4.09
CA LEU A 178 7.51 -10.07 -5.50
C LEU A 178 6.45 -10.81 -6.32
N ARG A 179 5.92 -10.15 -7.36
CA ARG A 179 5.01 -10.81 -8.30
C ARG A 179 5.75 -11.91 -9.05
N SER A 180 5.16 -13.09 -9.06
CA SER A 180 5.59 -14.25 -9.86
C SER A 180 4.36 -15.03 -10.33
N ASP A 181 4.54 -16.00 -11.22
CA ASP A 181 3.41 -16.77 -11.77
C ASP A 181 2.71 -17.65 -10.73
N ASN A 182 3.37 -17.90 -9.60
CA ASN A 182 2.86 -18.70 -8.50
C ASN A 182 2.59 -17.87 -7.21
N SER A 183 2.63 -16.55 -7.25
CA SER A 183 2.36 -15.68 -6.08
C SER A 183 0.87 -15.55 -5.76
N PHE A 184 0.18 -16.71 -5.70
CA PHE A 184 -1.25 -16.77 -5.40
C PHE A 184 -1.56 -16.30 -4.00
N HIS A 185 -2.62 -15.51 -3.87
CA HIS A 185 -3.08 -15.03 -2.59
C HIS A 185 -4.59 -14.75 -2.59
N GLY A 186 -5.16 -14.74 -1.38
CA GLY A 186 -6.57 -14.50 -1.15
C GLY A 186 -6.88 -14.44 0.33
N HIS A 187 -8.15 -14.35 0.70
CA HIS A 187 -8.55 -14.45 2.11
C HIS A 187 -9.95 -15.05 2.23
N LYS A 188 -10.25 -15.69 3.36
CA LYS A 188 -11.61 -16.14 3.67
C LYS A 188 -12.56 -14.95 3.66
N SER A 189 -13.79 -15.21 3.22
CA SER A 189 -14.85 -14.20 3.14
C SER A 189 -14.94 -13.39 4.43
N PHE A 190 -15.06 -12.09 4.29
CA PHE A 190 -15.24 -11.15 5.39
C PHE A 190 -16.06 -9.97 4.91
N SER A 191 -16.96 -9.48 5.77
CA SER A 191 -17.75 -8.28 5.52
C SER A 191 -17.61 -7.34 6.70
N GLY A 192 -17.07 -6.15 6.48
CA GLY A 192 -16.86 -5.20 7.56
C GLY A 192 -15.73 -4.22 7.27
N GLU A 193 -15.34 -3.48 8.30
CA GLU A 193 -14.21 -2.57 8.24
C GLU A 193 -12.91 -3.37 8.13
N ARG A 194 -12.09 -3.00 7.16
CA ARG A 194 -10.76 -3.57 6.94
C ARG A 194 -9.89 -2.54 6.24
N ARG A 195 -9.12 -1.81 7.04
CA ARG A 195 -8.25 -0.73 6.58
C ARG A 195 -6.94 -1.28 6.05
N VAL A 196 -6.66 -1.02 4.78
CA VAL A 196 -5.43 -1.44 4.11
C VAL A 196 -4.93 -0.32 3.20
N ILE A 197 -3.65 -0.04 3.27
CA ILE A 197 -2.92 0.74 2.29
C ILE A 197 -2.21 -0.28 1.39
N GLN A 198 -2.45 -0.22 0.09
CA GLN A 198 -1.75 -1.06 -0.88
C GLN A 198 -0.89 -0.18 -1.77
N LEU A 199 0.42 -0.42 -1.76
CA LEU A 199 1.37 0.17 -2.68
C LEU A 199 1.86 -0.90 -3.64
N ASN A 200 1.92 -0.55 -4.92
CA ASN A 200 2.52 -1.40 -5.95
C ASN A 200 3.60 -0.61 -6.68
N TRP A 201 4.81 -1.18 -6.84
CA TRP A 201 5.68 -0.77 -7.93
C TRP A 201 5.18 -1.43 -9.20
N VAL A 202 5.08 -0.65 -10.27
CA VAL A 202 4.55 -1.11 -11.55
C VAL A 202 5.53 -0.84 -12.69
N THR A 203 5.34 -1.54 -13.81
CA THR A 203 6.30 -1.54 -14.92
C THR A 203 6.41 -0.23 -15.65
N SER A 204 5.34 0.61 -15.67
CA SER A 204 5.34 1.88 -16.40
C SER A 204 4.26 2.85 -15.91
N GLN A 205 4.43 4.14 -16.23
CA GLN A 205 3.43 5.19 -15.94
C GLN A 205 2.10 4.93 -16.66
N SER A 206 2.10 4.34 -17.84
CA SER A 206 0.87 3.99 -18.56
C SER A 206 -0.01 2.99 -17.81
N VAL A 207 0.60 2.14 -16.97
CA VAL A 207 -0.16 1.25 -16.08
C VAL A 207 -0.89 2.06 -15.00
N VAL A 208 -0.21 3.01 -14.37
CA VAL A 208 -0.83 3.89 -13.36
C VAL A 208 -2.01 4.66 -13.97
N ASP A 209 -1.80 5.25 -15.15
CA ASP A 209 -2.81 6.05 -15.84
C ASP A 209 -4.04 5.20 -16.23
N ARG A 210 -3.81 3.97 -16.72
CA ARG A 210 -4.88 3.03 -17.08
C ARG A 210 -5.70 2.61 -15.85
N GLU A 211 -5.02 2.22 -14.77
CA GLU A 211 -5.69 1.78 -13.54
C GLU A 211 -6.46 2.93 -12.89
N THR A 212 -5.91 4.14 -12.88
CA THR A 212 -6.60 5.34 -12.40
C THR A 212 -7.88 5.59 -13.20
N LYS A 213 -7.82 5.56 -14.55
CA LYS A 213 -9.00 5.73 -15.41
C LYS A 213 -10.05 4.64 -15.15
N ARG A 214 -9.64 3.38 -14.95
CA ARG A 214 -10.54 2.27 -14.63
C ARG A 214 -11.27 2.49 -13.31
N HIS A 215 -10.58 2.99 -12.29
CA HIS A 215 -11.19 3.33 -11.01
C HIS A 215 -12.20 4.47 -11.13
N HIS A 216 -11.88 5.54 -11.85
CA HIS A 216 -12.82 6.64 -12.13
C HIS A 216 -14.09 6.14 -12.80
N PHE A 217 -13.98 5.32 -13.83
CA PHE A 217 -15.13 4.77 -14.54
C PHE A 217 -16.00 3.88 -13.65
N SER A 218 -15.38 3.02 -12.83
CA SER A 218 -16.09 2.17 -11.87
C SER A 218 -16.82 2.96 -10.79
N ALA A 219 -16.22 4.05 -10.29
CA ALA A 219 -16.83 4.93 -9.31
C ALA A 219 -18.03 5.68 -9.91
N TRP A 220 -17.91 6.15 -11.14
CA TRP A 220 -18.97 6.85 -11.86
C TRP A 220 -20.19 5.95 -12.13
N THR A 221 -19.98 4.72 -12.59
CA THR A 221 -21.08 3.76 -12.84
C THR A 221 -21.80 3.36 -11.56
N LYS A 222 -21.10 3.22 -10.43
CA LYS A 222 -21.72 2.97 -9.12
C LYS A 222 -22.56 4.15 -8.62
N LYS A 223 -22.11 5.37 -8.88
CA LYS A 223 -22.85 6.60 -8.52
C LYS A 223 -24.14 6.73 -9.31
N LEU A 224 -24.13 6.41 -10.61
CA LEU A 224 -25.32 6.37 -11.45
C LEU A 224 -26.29 5.28 -11.01
N ALA A 225 -25.81 4.07 -10.75
CA ALA A 225 -26.66 2.97 -10.28
C ALA A 225 -27.31 3.23 -8.90
N GLY A 226 -26.68 4.04 -8.04
CA GLY A 226 -27.23 4.49 -6.76
C GLY A 226 -28.32 5.55 -6.92
N ALA A 227 -28.18 6.44 -7.90
CA ALA A 227 -29.16 7.50 -8.17
C ALA A 227 -30.48 6.98 -8.80
N PHE A 228 -30.47 5.77 -9.39
CA PHE A 228 -31.69 5.12 -9.92
C PHE A 228 -32.40 4.21 -8.90
N ARG A 229 -31.91 4.13 -7.65
CA ARG A 229 -32.50 3.31 -6.57
C ARG A 229 -33.10 4.16 -5.42
N SER A 230 -33.03 5.45 -5.52
CA SER A 230 -33.75 6.45 -4.68
C SER A 230 -34.93 7.01 -5.46
#